data_3494bae25c2229a7a1f821f73127c89a
#
_entry.id   3494bae25c2229a7a1f821f73127c89a
#
_cell.length_a   1.000
_cell.length_b   1.000
_cell.length_c   1.000
_cell.angle_alpha   90.00
_cell.angle_beta   90.00
_cell.angle_gamma   90.00
#
_symmetry.space_group_name_H-M   'P 1'
#
loop_
_entity.id
_entity.type
_entity.pdbx_description
1 polymer ?
#
loop_
_entity_poly.entity_id
_entity_poly.type
_entity_poly.pdbx_seq_one_letter_code
_entity_poly.pdbx_strand_id
1 'polypeptide(L)'
;MKFSAICHIVCLSLGMGFSTLTAQAQKAAEKIVKYTVQPGETVLGIAHRHKTTLDHLLSINPGLQPDYVQSGQVINVPFVPGGAEPAPTMAQRAAAQKAAAEAAAQKAASQQPAVAYKEVEVKQQPQQPKVTYKQYKVKKKDTAYSLAKANNISVDELMAANPEMKEEGYQLKKGVSLRIPVKEKAKTPQYAGLSSIRVAVILPLIGSNVENERSVEFYRGMLMGIEEMKQKGIHFDVAAYNEPAPDHSVAQVLAEALAQKPDVIVGPLYPQHFTDVTAVSSKTTKVVVPFSSKVPQVDYRPEVYVVNTPAAYEKSLAVDLFMKNFKKQTQLILLHSAGGDKRSFVEELQQRASSAGYDITSLAQSSSADQIRLSLAGKKKGSFLLVPDDASAETMKRMLANISALKQSMPDAEFSLLGYDAWLRQSDSAERTKMHAADTYVLTSNFYYPYTSAAKTFQEQYASSFHTTMVDCNPRMAPLGFDLARGFFGGLVTYGRDFNTQNPVDGSIAAQPMLQTEPRFVTVGAGGGYVCRSMWLVRFKRDMSIVKISAQ
;
A
#
# COMPACT_ATOMS: atom_id res chain seq x y z
N MET A 1 -50.73 -23.53 -37.70
CA MET A 1 -52.06 -23.33 -37.10
C MET A 1 -51.88 -22.16 -36.11
N LYS A 2 -52.14 -20.88 -36.51
CA LYS A 2 -53.40 -20.11 -36.47
C LYS A 2 -54.12 -20.20 -35.12
N PHE A 3 -54.11 -19.07 -34.36
CA PHE A 3 -55.19 -18.09 -34.09
C PHE A 3 -54.66 -17.14 -33.02
N SER A 4 -54.48 -15.88 -33.13
CA SER A 4 -55.33 -14.69 -33.36
C SER A 4 -56.66 -14.64 -32.57
N ALA A 5 -56.74 -13.70 -31.62
CA ALA A 5 -57.98 -13.02 -31.28
C ALA A 5 -57.74 -11.69 -30.55
N ILE A 6 -58.10 -10.65 -31.21
CA ILE A 6 -58.46 -9.29 -30.86
C ILE A 6 -59.62 -9.27 -29.86
N CYS A 7 -59.61 -8.35 -28.90
CA CYS A 7 -60.87 -7.80 -28.36
C CYS A 7 -60.72 -6.31 -28.02
N HIS A 8 -61.40 -5.50 -28.79
CA HIS A 8 -61.75 -4.10 -28.55
C HIS A 8 -62.97 -4.04 -27.62
N ILE A 9 -63.01 -3.12 -26.70
CA ILE A 9 -64.24 -2.46 -26.26
C ILE A 9 -63.98 -1.03 -25.86
N VAL A 10 -64.81 -0.20 -26.37
CA VAL A 10 -64.95 1.20 -26.56
C VAL A 10 -65.74 1.90 -25.46
N CYS A 11 -65.47 3.18 -25.20
CA CYS A 11 -66.30 4.32 -24.78
C CYS A 11 -66.78 4.38 -23.30
N LEU A 12 -66.81 5.52 -22.62
CA LEU A 12 -67.31 6.87 -23.00
C LEU A 12 -66.87 7.91 -21.96
N SER A 13 -66.38 9.05 -22.46
CA SER A 13 -66.53 10.45 -22.03
C SER A 13 -67.03 10.81 -20.62
N LEU A 14 -66.24 11.64 -19.91
CA LEU A 14 -66.70 12.93 -19.37
C LEU A 14 -65.51 13.89 -19.26
N GLY A 15 -65.65 15.04 -19.83
CA GLY A 15 -64.62 16.05 -19.95
C GLY A 15 -64.38 16.83 -18.65
N MET A 16 -63.16 17.13 -18.37
CA MET A 16 -62.73 18.37 -17.71
C MET A 16 -61.38 18.73 -18.28
N GLY A 17 -61.30 19.92 -18.85
CA GLY A 17 -60.14 20.45 -19.50
C GLY A 17 -58.95 20.60 -18.57
N PHE A 18 -57.89 19.94 -18.90
CA PHE A 18 -56.56 20.34 -18.46
C PHE A 18 -55.78 20.81 -19.68
N SER A 19 -55.52 22.08 -19.71
CA SER A 19 -54.63 22.72 -20.65
C SER A 19 -53.26 22.03 -20.57
N THR A 20 -52.91 21.26 -21.59
CA THR A 20 -51.54 20.82 -21.81
C THR A 20 -50.70 22.01 -22.16
N LEU A 21 -50.00 22.60 -21.17
CA LEU A 21 -48.82 23.41 -21.47
C LEU A 21 -47.76 22.45 -22.03
N THR A 22 -47.68 22.39 -23.34
CA THR A 22 -46.49 21.94 -24.03
C THR A 22 -45.37 22.94 -23.71
N ALA A 23 -44.56 22.62 -22.71
CA ALA A 23 -43.28 23.29 -22.53
C ALA A 23 -42.38 22.90 -23.71
N GLN A 24 -42.49 23.63 -24.80
CA GLN A 24 -41.42 23.75 -25.78
C GLN A 24 -40.26 24.43 -25.05
N ALA A 25 -39.31 23.63 -24.56
CA ALA A 25 -38.01 24.13 -24.19
C ALA A 25 -37.38 24.71 -25.45
N GLN A 26 -37.48 26.02 -25.60
CA GLN A 26 -36.74 26.78 -26.59
C GLN A 26 -35.27 26.54 -26.30
N LYS A 27 -34.64 25.68 -27.09
CA LYS A 27 -33.20 25.47 -27.11
C LYS A 27 -32.57 26.82 -27.43
N ALA A 28 -32.15 27.56 -26.40
CA ALA A 28 -31.37 28.77 -26.61
C ALA A 28 -30.21 28.39 -27.52
N ALA A 29 -30.02 29.10 -28.62
CA ALA A 29 -28.94 28.84 -29.55
C ALA A 29 -27.61 28.88 -28.78
N GLU A 30 -26.97 27.76 -28.67
CA GLU A 30 -25.71 27.62 -27.97
C GLU A 30 -24.65 28.48 -28.66
N LYS A 31 -24.07 29.43 -27.94
CA LYS A 31 -23.04 30.32 -28.48
C LYS A 31 -21.73 29.57 -28.55
N ILE A 32 -21.20 29.35 -29.75
CA ILE A 32 -19.91 28.70 -29.99
C ILE A 32 -18.84 29.77 -30.22
N VAL A 33 -17.67 29.59 -29.63
CA VAL A 33 -16.50 30.47 -29.78
C VAL A 33 -15.27 29.68 -30.18
N LYS A 34 -14.31 30.35 -30.80
CA LYS A 34 -13.02 29.74 -31.16
C LYS A 34 -12.09 29.71 -29.96
N TYR A 35 -11.45 28.58 -29.75
CA TYR A 35 -10.49 28.33 -28.67
C TYR A 35 -9.18 27.83 -29.26
N THR A 36 -8.06 28.42 -28.81
CA THR A 36 -6.73 27.97 -29.20
C THR A 36 -6.18 27.01 -28.12
N VAL A 37 -5.93 25.79 -28.50
CA VAL A 37 -5.44 24.72 -27.62
C VAL A 37 -4.08 25.10 -27.04
N GLN A 38 -3.98 25.00 -25.71
CA GLN A 38 -2.75 25.31 -24.99
C GLN A 38 -1.83 24.06 -24.90
N PRO A 39 -0.52 24.23 -24.67
CA PRO A 39 0.39 23.11 -24.50
C PRO A 39 -0.03 22.18 -23.37
N GLY A 40 -0.15 20.88 -23.65
CA GLY A 40 -0.50 19.83 -22.68
C GLY A 40 -2.01 19.66 -22.44
N GLU A 41 -2.87 20.31 -23.21
CA GLU A 41 -4.32 20.07 -23.15
C GLU A 41 -4.72 18.82 -23.91
N THR A 42 -5.78 18.17 -23.42
CA THR A 42 -6.44 17.04 -24.08
C THR A 42 -7.85 17.43 -24.51
N VAL A 43 -8.40 16.76 -25.52
CA VAL A 43 -9.76 17.02 -26.01
C VAL A 43 -10.78 16.87 -24.88
N LEU A 44 -10.65 15.84 -24.05
CA LEU A 44 -11.51 15.63 -22.87
C LEU A 44 -11.34 16.74 -21.82
N GLY A 45 -10.11 17.19 -21.56
CA GLY A 45 -9.84 18.30 -20.64
C GLY A 45 -10.46 19.62 -21.09
N ILE A 46 -10.45 19.88 -22.41
CA ILE A 46 -11.10 21.04 -23.02
C ILE A 46 -12.63 20.93 -22.91
N ALA A 47 -13.22 19.75 -23.18
CA ALA A 47 -14.65 19.51 -23.02
C ALA A 47 -15.10 19.81 -21.57
N HIS A 48 -14.42 19.26 -20.58
CA HIS A 48 -14.71 19.52 -19.16
C HIS A 48 -14.64 21.00 -18.79
N ARG A 49 -13.60 21.71 -19.26
CA ARG A 49 -13.42 23.15 -18.99
C ARG A 49 -14.55 23.99 -19.56
N HIS A 50 -15.02 23.64 -20.74
CA HIS A 50 -16.11 24.33 -21.42
C HIS A 50 -17.48 23.74 -21.04
N LYS A 51 -17.56 22.94 -19.95
CA LYS A 51 -18.80 22.36 -19.39
C LYS A 51 -19.65 21.64 -20.46
N THR A 52 -18.97 20.90 -21.33
CA THR A 52 -19.60 20.13 -22.42
C THR A 52 -19.12 18.67 -22.38
N THR A 53 -19.77 17.81 -23.14
CA THR A 53 -19.36 16.42 -23.31
C THR A 53 -18.33 16.29 -24.42
N LEU A 54 -17.54 15.22 -24.39
CA LEU A 54 -16.60 14.88 -25.46
C LEU A 54 -17.35 14.76 -26.82
N ASP A 55 -18.45 14.02 -26.82
CA ASP A 55 -19.26 13.82 -28.06
C ASP A 55 -19.78 15.13 -28.63
N HIS A 56 -20.21 16.05 -27.78
CA HIS A 56 -20.68 17.36 -28.23
C HIS A 56 -19.51 18.19 -28.79
N LEU A 57 -18.35 18.19 -28.12
CA LEU A 57 -17.16 18.89 -28.60
C LEU A 57 -16.70 18.34 -29.96
N LEU A 58 -16.73 17.04 -30.15
CA LEU A 58 -16.43 16.40 -31.44
C LEU A 58 -17.46 16.75 -32.51
N SER A 59 -18.76 16.82 -32.17
CA SER A 59 -19.83 17.16 -33.11
C SER A 59 -19.72 18.57 -33.69
N ILE A 60 -19.19 19.52 -32.90
CA ILE A 60 -18.99 20.92 -33.36
C ILE A 60 -17.59 21.15 -33.96
N ASN A 61 -16.75 20.11 -34.02
CA ASN A 61 -15.42 20.10 -34.63
C ASN A 61 -15.22 18.88 -35.54
N PRO A 62 -15.86 18.81 -36.70
CA PRO A 62 -15.68 17.70 -37.63
C PRO A 62 -14.20 17.54 -38.00
N GLY A 63 -13.63 16.37 -37.71
CA GLY A 63 -12.20 16.06 -37.95
C GLY A 63 -11.29 16.18 -36.73
N LEU A 64 -11.81 16.60 -35.56
CA LEU A 64 -11.08 16.51 -34.30
C LEU A 64 -11.06 15.05 -33.82
N GLN A 65 -9.89 14.52 -33.51
CA GLN A 65 -9.75 13.16 -32.98
C GLN A 65 -10.01 13.15 -31.47
N PRO A 66 -10.71 12.14 -30.90
CA PRO A 66 -11.11 12.12 -29.49
C PRO A 66 -9.92 12.04 -28.53
N ASP A 67 -8.81 11.49 -28.96
CA ASP A 67 -7.62 11.21 -28.19
C ASP A 67 -6.42 12.11 -28.48
N TYR A 68 -6.54 12.98 -29.52
CA TYR A 68 -5.43 13.83 -29.94
C TYR A 68 -5.86 15.24 -30.34
N VAL A 69 -5.15 16.24 -29.80
CA VAL A 69 -5.24 17.65 -30.19
C VAL A 69 -3.86 18.29 -30.15
N GLN A 70 -3.55 19.10 -31.15
CA GLN A 70 -2.23 19.74 -31.24
C GLN A 70 -2.24 21.10 -30.51
N SER A 71 -1.16 21.41 -29.77
CA SER A 71 -0.98 22.74 -29.20
C SER A 71 -0.96 23.81 -30.31
N GLY A 72 -1.68 24.90 -30.08
CA GLY A 72 -1.88 25.95 -31.07
C GLY A 72 -3.02 25.69 -32.08
N GLN A 73 -3.61 24.50 -32.12
CA GLN A 73 -4.78 24.19 -32.92
C GLN A 73 -5.97 25.03 -32.48
N VAL A 74 -6.76 25.59 -33.45
CA VAL A 74 -7.96 26.34 -33.14
C VAL A 74 -9.18 25.45 -33.32
N ILE A 75 -9.96 25.28 -32.27
CA ILE A 75 -11.19 24.47 -32.22
C ILE A 75 -12.38 25.30 -31.78
N ASN A 76 -13.58 24.84 -32.09
CA ASN A 76 -14.83 25.42 -31.63
C ASN A 76 -15.20 24.88 -30.24
N VAL A 77 -15.61 25.76 -29.35
CA VAL A 77 -16.03 25.35 -28.00
C VAL A 77 -17.29 26.09 -27.58
N PRO A 78 -18.14 25.52 -26.71
CA PRO A 78 -19.28 26.24 -26.15
C PRO A 78 -18.82 27.45 -25.32
N PHE A 79 -19.54 28.57 -25.42
CA PHE A 79 -19.29 29.77 -24.63
C PHE A 79 -19.74 29.56 -23.19
N VAL A 80 -18.82 29.69 -22.24
CA VAL A 80 -19.12 29.67 -20.82
C VAL A 80 -19.15 31.11 -20.30
N PRO A 81 -20.30 31.60 -19.78
CA PRO A 81 -20.36 32.94 -19.16
C PRO A 81 -19.37 33.03 -17.97
N GLY A 82 -18.52 34.05 -17.98
CA GLY A 82 -17.46 34.22 -16.95
C GLY A 82 -16.04 33.89 -17.43
N GLY A 83 -15.92 33.44 -18.68
CA GLY A 83 -14.63 33.02 -19.26
C GLY A 83 -14.18 31.66 -18.74
N ALA A 84 -13.72 30.77 -19.62
CA ALA A 84 -12.95 29.62 -19.18
C ALA A 84 -11.61 30.17 -18.66
N GLU A 85 -11.31 29.99 -17.37
CA GLU A 85 -10.00 30.35 -16.85
C GLU A 85 -8.91 29.68 -17.68
N PRO A 86 -7.83 30.40 -18.06
CA PRO A 86 -6.72 29.78 -18.76
C PRO A 86 -6.20 28.62 -17.92
N ALA A 87 -5.83 27.53 -18.58
CA ALA A 87 -5.24 26.38 -17.86
C ALA A 87 -4.08 26.87 -17.03
N PRO A 88 -4.02 26.54 -15.73
CA PRO A 88 -2.92 26.94 -14.90
C PRO A 88 -1.62 26.39 -15.49
N THR A 89 -0.61 27.24 -15.59
CA THR A 89 0.72 26.86 -16.06
C THR A 89 1.29 25.73 -15.20
N MET A 90 2.30 24.99 -15.69
CA MET A 90 2.99 23.95 -14.90
C MET A 90 3.46 24.50 -13.54
N ALA A 91 3.93 25.75 -13.48
CA ALA A 91 4.33 26.43 -12.26
C ALA A 91 3.13 26.72 -11.34
N GLN A 92 1.98 27.14 -11.89
CA GLN A 92 0.76 27.36 -11.11
C GLN A 92 0.13 26.04 -10.63
N ARG A 93 0.20 24.96 -11.41
CA ARG A 93 -0.20 23.60 -10.97
C ARG A 93 0.68 23.10 -9.84
N ALA A 94 2.01 23.28 -9.94
CA ALA A 94 2.94 22.92 -8.89
C ALA A 94 2.71 23.76 -7.61
N ALA A 95 2.45 25.07 -7.74
CA ALA A 95 2.13 25.93 -6.62
C ALA A 95 0.78 25.58 -5.97
N ALA A 96 -0.26 25.30 -6.78
CA ALA A 96 -1.56 24.88 -6.28
C ALA A 96 -1.51 23.49 -5.62
N GLN A 97 -0.73 22.55 -6.17
CA GLN A 97 -0.49 21.25 -5.54
C GLN A 97 0.29 21.39 -4.24
N LYS A 98 1.30 22.26 -4.21
CA LYS A 98 2.04 22.57 -2.97
C LYS A 98 1.12 23.19 -1.92
N ALA A 99 0.31 24.18 -2.28
CA ALA A 99 -0.64 24.80 -1.38
C ALA A 99 -1.75 23.83 -0.91
N ALA A 100 -2.22 22.94 -1.78
CA ALA A 100 -3.18 21.88 -1.43
C ALA A 100 -2.54 20.84 -0.49
N ALA A 101 -1.28 20.47 -0.71
CA ALA A 101 -0.53 19.58 0.17
C ALA A 101 -0.26 20.22 1.54
N GLU A 102 0.09 21.51 1.58
CA GLU A 102 0.26 22.27 2.82
C GLU A 102 -1.07 22.45 3.57
N ALA A 103 -2.17 22.73 2.87
CA ALA A 103 -3.51 22.81 3.45
C ALA A 103 -4.02 21.45 3.94
N ALA A 104 -3.73 20.36 3.22
CA ALA A 104 -4.03 19.00 3.66
C ALA A 104 -3.20 18.61 4.88
N ALA A 105 -1.92 18.98 4.91
CA ALA A 105 -1.04 18.77 6.06
C ALA A 105 -1.48 19.60 7.28
N GLN A 106 -1.89 20.86 7.09
CA GLN A 106 -2.44 21.70 8.15
C GLN A 106 -3.80 21.18 8.64
N LYS A 107 -4.67 20.73 7.74
CA LYS A 107 -5.96 20.13 8.10
C LYS A 107 -5.79 18.78 8.81
N ALA A 108 -4.81 17.99 8.42
CA ALA A 108 -4.42 16.77 9.12
C ALA A 108 -3.81 17.07 10.51
N ALA A 109 -3.03 18.14 10.64
CA ALA A 109 -2.46 18.58 11.91
C ALA A 109 -3.51 19.19 12.86
N SER A 110 -4.53 19.88 12.34
CA SER A 110 -5.60 20.49 13.14
C SER A 110 -6.73 19.52 13.51
N GLN A 111 -6.83 18.37 12.86
CA GLN A 111 -7.80 17.31 13.19
C GLN A 111 -7.19 16.18 14.04
N GLN A 112 -5.95 16.32 14.51
CA GLN A 112 -5.41 15.39 15.48
C GLN A 112 -6.11 15.60 16.83
N PRO A 113 -6.87 14.62 17.35
CA PRO A 113 -7.01 14.54 18.78
C PRO A 113 -5.58 14.36 19.33
N ALA A 114 -5.25 15.11 20.38
CA ALA A 114 -3.96 15.01 21.07
C ALA A 114 -3.84 13.65 21.78
N VAL A 115 -3.69 12.60 20.99
CA VAL A 115 -3.50 11.23 21.46
C VAL A 115 -2.04 10.92 21.20
N ALA A 116 -1.28 10.85 22.28
CA ALA A 116 0.11 10.40 22.24
C ALA A 116 0.14 8.92 21.80
N TYR A 117 0.39 8.67 20.52
CA TYR A 117 0.65 7.33 20.02
C TYR A 117 1.99 6.86 20.60
N LYS A 118 1.95 5.90 21.51
CA LYS A 118 3.16 5.18 21.89
C LYS A 118 3.45 4.15 20.81
N GLU A 119 4.55 4.35 20.12
CA GLU A 119 5.14 3.34 19.23
C GLU A 119 5.56 2.16 20.13
N VAL A 120 4.87 1.03 20.01
CA VAL A 120 5.34 -0.21 20.65
C VAL A 120 6.26 -0.87 19.64
N GLU A 121 7.55 -0.64 19.81
CA GLU A 121 8.59 -1.37 19.11
C GLU A 121 8.33 -2.88 19.21
N VAL A 122 8.18 -3.52 18.06
CA VAL A 122 8.48 -4.94 17.94
C VAL A 122 9.93 -5.08 18.43
N LYS A 123 10.16 -5.78 19.54
CA LYS A 123 11.50 -6.04 20.05
C LYS A 123 12.31 -6.87 19.06
N GLN A 124 12.81 -6.23 18.04
CA GLN A 124 14.12 -6.49 17.50
C GLN A 124 14.91 -5.22 17.81
N GLN A 125 15.66 -5.23 18.90
CA GLN A 125 16.69 -4.24 19.11
C GLN A 125 17.64 -4.33 17.89
N PRO A 126 17.74 -3.28 17.05
CA PRO A 126 18.95 -3.13 16.26
C PRO A 126 20.05 -2.97 17.33
N GLN A 127 20.96 -3.90 17.37
CA GLN A 127 22.23 -3.64 18.07
C GLN A 127 22.79 -2.40 17.38
N GLN A 128 22.73 -1.26 18.07
CA GLN A 128 23.45 -0.08 17.64
C GLN A 128 24.88 -0.52 17.33
N PRO A 129 25.43 -0.22 16.16
CA PRO A 129 26.81 -0.57 15.84
C PRO A 129 27.66 -0.03 16.99
N LYS A 130 28.42 -0.91 17.62
CA LYS A 130 29.28 -0.58 18.75
C LYS A 130 30.33 0.37 18.19
N VAL A 131 30.11 1.69 18.34
CA VAL A 131 31.06 2.71 17.87
C VAL A 131 32.30 2.54 18.71
N THR A 132 33.36 2.02 18.12
CA THR A 132 34.68 1.95 18.74
C THR A 132 35.37 3.30 18.53
N TYR A 133 36.11 3.74 19.55
CA TYR A 133 36.84 5.00 19.48
C TYR A 133 38.33 4.73 19.63
N LYS A 134 39.14 5.39 18.79
CA LYS A 134 40.58 5.46 19.03
C LYS A 134 40.94 6.77 19.73
N GLN A 135 41.86 6.73 20.68
CA GLN A 135 42.43 7.91 21.26
C GLN A 135 43.46 8.50 20.29
N TYR A 136 43.36 9.80 20.02
CA TYR A 136 44.30 10.50 19.18
C TYR A 136 44.82 11.75 19.87
N LYS A 137 46.15 11.88 19.98
CA LYS A 137 46.78 13.05 20.59
C LYS A 137 47.04 14.09 19.49
N VAL A 138 46.39 15.25 19.60
CA VAL A 138 46.46 16.35 18.62
C VAL A 138 47.90 16.82 18.43
N LYS A 139 48.30 16.94 17.17
CA LYS A 139 49.64 17.42 16.74
C LYS A 139 49.60 18.91 16.39
N LYS A 140 50.78 19.53 16.26
CA LYS A 140 50.93 20.91 15.79
C LYS A 140 50.44 20.98 14.33
N LYS A 141 49.46 21.81 14.03
CA LYS A 141 48.79 22.01 12.73
C LYS A 141 47.55 21.12 12.48
N ASP A 142 47.15 20.24 13.41
CA ASP A 142 45.87 19.55 13.29
C ASP A 142 44.70 20.53 13.46
N THR A 143 43.68 20.35 12.62
CA THR A 143 42.39 21.04 12.72
C THR A 143 41.29 20.02 12.81
N ALA A 144 40.11 20.38 13.36
CA ALA A 144 38.95 19.51 13.39
C ALA A 144 38.62 18.94 12.00
N TYR A 145 38.71 19.78 10.98
CA TYR A 145 38.49 19.39 9.59
C TYR A 145 39.54 18.39 9.08
N SER A 146 40.84 18.65 9.32
CA SER A 146 41.92 17.74 8.86
C SER A 146 41.83 16.37 9.56
N LEU A 147 41.48 16.35 10.85
CA LEU A 147 41.33 15.12 11.59
C LEU A 147 40.09 14.35 11.15
N ALA A 148 38.97 15.02 10.91
CA ALA A 148 37.74 14.40 10.41
C ALA A 148 37.99 13.78 9.01
N LYS A 149 38.60 14.55 8.10
CA LYS A 149 38.95 14.10 6.74
C LYS A 149 39.91 12.91 6.76
N ALA A 150 40.99 12.97 7.58
CA ALA A 150 41.98 11.89 7.69
C ALA A 150 41.40 10.58 8.24
N ASN A 151 40.26 10.64 8.94
CA ASN A 151 39.60 9.48 9.54
C ASN A 151 38.26 9.12 8.87
N ASN A 152 37.97 9.74 7.73
CA ASN A 152 36.74 9.51 6.94
C ASN A 152 35.44 9.65 7.76
N ILE A 153 35.40 10.70 8.58
CA ILE A 153 34.23 11.09 9.39
C ILE A 153 33.88 12.56 9.12
N SER A 154 32.67 12.98 9.46
CA SER A 154 32.32 14.40 9.43
C SER A 154 32.88 15.13 10.65
N VAL A 155 32.98 16.47 10.54
CA VAL A 155 33.35 17.31 11.69
C VAL A 155 32.31 17.16 12.81
N ASP A 156 31.03 17.04 12.47
CA ASP A 156 29.95 16.85 13.43
C ASP A 156 30.07 15.53 14.19
N GLU A 157 30.46 14.44 13.50
CA GLU A 157 30.74 13.15 14.15
C GLU A 157 31.94 13.23 15.11
N LEU A 158 32.97 13.98 14.71
CA LEU A 158 34.11 14.22 15.60
C LEU A 158 33.71 15.04 16.84
N MET A 159 32.89 16.07 16.65
CA MET A 159 32.36 16.90 17.74
C MET A 159 31.35 16.15 18.62
N ALA A 160 30.56 15.25 18.05
CA ALA A 160 29.65 14.38 18.82
C ALA A 160 30.41 13.40 19.73
N ALA A 161 31.58 12.92 19.26
CA ALA A 161 32.46 12.05 20.06
C ALA A 161 33.26 12.81 21.13
N ASN A 162 33.38 14.13 21.01
CA ASN A 162 34.13 15.03 21.88
C ASN A 162 33.27 16.28 22.20
N PRO A 163 32.29 16.15 23.12
CA PRO A 163 31.33 17.21 23.41
C PRO A 163 31.97 18.55 23.81
N GLU A 164 33.14 18.49 24.43
CA GLU A 164 33.95 19.64 24.79
C GLU A 164 34.32 20.55 23.62
N MET A 165 34.34 20.02 22.40
CA MET A 165 34.62 20.80 21.18
C MET A 165 33.46 21.73 20.79
N LYS A 166 32.30 21.59 21.42
CA LYS A 166 31.12 22.45 21.18
C LYS A 166 31.03 23.62 22.16
N GLU A 167 31.88 23.66 23.16
CA GLU A 167 31.91 24.74 24.16
C GLU A 167 32.39 26.04 23.52
N GLU A 168 31.79 27.15 23.90
CA GLU A 168 32.14 28.47 23.38
C GLU A 168 33.59 28.80 23.76
N GLY A 169 34.41 29.16 22.78
CA GLY A 169 35.84 29.45 22.99
C GLY A 169 36.77 28.25 22.96
N TYR A 170 36.28 27.02 22.70
CA TYR A 170 37.13 25.84 22.58
C TYR A 170 38.19 26.00 21.47
N GLN A 171 39.45 25.78 21.79
CA GLN A 171 40.54 25.75 20.85
C GLN A 171 41.24 24.40 20.86
N LEU A 172 41.36 23.81 19.67
CA LEU A 172 42.08 22.55 19.50
C LEU A 172 43.60 22.79 19.63
N LYS A 173 44.15 22.45 20.81
CA LYS A 173 45.58 22.67 21.14
C LYS A 173 46.38 21.36 21.00
N LYS A 174 47.66 21.49 20.59
CA LYS A 174 48.62 20.38 20.58
C LYS A 174 48.64 19.67 21.97
N GLY A 175 48.55 18.35 21.95
CA GLY A 175 48.62 17.51 23.15
C GLY A 175 47.24 17.13 23.73
N VAL A 176 46.16 17.77 23.28
CA VAL A 176 44.77 17.35 23.66
C VAL A 176 44.53 15.96 23.10
N SER A 177 43.87 15.11 23.90
CA SER A 177 43.48 13.76 23.48
C SER A 177 42.02 13.77 23.05
N LEU A 178 41.77 13.42 21.77
CA LEU A 178 40.44 13.31 21.21
C LEU A 178 40.03 11.84 21.03
N ARG A 179 38.75 11.58 21.19
CA ARG A 179 38.12 10.32 20.81
C ARG A 179 37.72 10.41 19.34
N ILE A 180 38.36 9.67 18.48
CA ILE A 180 38.02 9.62 17.05
C ILE A 180 37.16 8.37 16.82
N PRO A 181 35.90 8.51 16.34
CA PRO A 181 35.09 7.37 15.96
C PRO A 181 35.83 6.56 14.90
N VAL A 182 36.09 5.30 15.18
CA VAL A 182 36.60 4.37 14.20
C VAL A 182 35.39 3.88 13.43
N LYS A 183 35.13 4.48 12.26
CA LYS A 183 34.38 3.74 11.26
C LYS A 183 35.29 2.58 10.87
N GLU A 184 35.06 1.40 11.42
CA GLU A 184 35.58 0.22 10.74
C GLU A 184 35.24 0.47 9.26
N LYS A 185 36.25 0.43 8.37
CA LYS A 185 35.97 0.31 6.94
C LYS A 185 34.98 -0.82 6.91
N ALA A 186 33.71 -0.50 6.60
CA ALA A 186 32.71 -1.53 6.45
C ALA A 186 33.38 -2.53 5.53
N LYS A 187 33.76 -3.68 6.06
CA LYS A 187 34.14 -4.82 5.25
C LYS A 187 33.01 -4.86 4.28
N THR A 188 33.25 -4.56 2.99
CA THR A 188 32.21 -4.63 1.96
C THR A 188 31.52 -5.92 2.26
N PRO A 189 30.26 -5.92 2.69
CA PRO A 189 29.63 -7.14 3.15
C PRO A 189 29.83 -8.11 2.00
N GLN A 190 30.58 -9.17 2.22
CA GLN A 190 30.84 -10.15 1.18
C GLN A 190 29.58 -10.97 1.12
N TYR A 191 28.55 -10.37 0.45
CA TYR A 191 27.31 -11.06 0.20
C TYR A 191 27.63 -12.29 -0.65
N ALA A 192 27.18 -13.45 -0.20
CA ALA A 192 27.31 -14.70 -0.96
C ALA A 192 26.53 -14.65 -2.29
N GLY A 193 25.64 -13.64 -2.43
CA GLY A 193 24.74 -13.47 -3.53
C GLY A 193 25.24 -12.54 -4.65
N LEU A 194 24.29 -11.91 -5.34
CA LEU A 194 24.58 -11.07 -6.50
C LEU A 194 25.06 -9.68 -6.07
N SER A 195 26.19 -9.24 -6.57
CA SER A 195 26.69 -7.86 -6.42
C SER A 195 26.18 -6.93 -7.52
N SER A 196 25.59 -7.47 -8.58
CA SER A 196 24.97 -6.75 -9.69
C SER A 196 23.69 -7.46 -10.12
N ILE A 197 22.61 -6.71 -10.24
CA ILE A 197 21.28 -7.24 -10.60
C ILE A 197 20.70 -6.43 -11.75
N ARG A 198 20.34 -7.10 -12.84
CA ARG A 198 19.62 -6.50 -13.97
C ARG A 198 18.12 -6.75 -13.82
N VAL A 199 17.37 -5.68 -13.80
CA VAL A 199 15.92 -5.70 -13.59
C VAL A 199 15.21 -5.14 -14.82
N ALA A 200 14.33 -5.93 -15.42
CA ALA A 200 13.37 -5.44 -16.41
C ALA A 200 12.02 -5.24 -15.72
N VAL A 201 11.47 -4.06 -15.81
CA VAL A 201 10.13 -3.74 -15.28
C VAL A 201 9.17 -3.63 -16.45
N ILE A 202 8.15 -4.49 -16.50
CA ILE A 202 7.14 -4.52 -17.56
C ILE A 202 5.79 -4.25 -16.88
N LEU A 203 5.39 -3.00 -16.86
CA LEU A 203 4.15 -2.52 -16.23
C LEU A 203 3.52 -1.42 -17.09
N PRO A 204 2.20 -1.16 -16.98
CA PRO A 204 1.56 -0.06 -17.69
C PRO A 204 1.96 1.29 -17.06
N LEU A 205 3.10 1.83 -17.47
CA LEU A 205 3.71 3.04 -16.90
C LEU A 205 3.28 4.33 -17.62
N ILE A 206 2.78 4.22 -18.85
CA ILE A 206 2.38 5.36 -19.68
C ILE A 206 0.86 5.35 -19.83
N GLY A 207 0.23 6.45 -19.42
CA GLY A 207 -1.21 6.64 -19.46
C GLY A 207 -1.70 7.47 -18.28
N SER A 208 -3.01 7.65 -18.17
CA SER A 208 -3.65 8.51 -17.16
C SER A 208 -4.77 7.79 -16.39
N ASN A 209 -4.89 6.48 -16.54
CA ASN A 209 -5.85 5.70 -15.77
C ASN A 209 -5.29 5.30 -14.40
N VAL A 210 -6.15 4.78 -13.54
CA VAL A 210 -5.79 4.37 -12.18
C VAL A 210 -4.71 3.28 -12.15
N GLU A 211 -4.70 2.39 -13.13
CA GLU A 211 -3.72 1.29 -13.23
C GLU A 211 -2.33 1.84 -13.56
N ASN A 212 -2.24 2.83 -14.47
CA ASN A 212 -1.00 3.51 -14.78
C ASN A 212 -0.45 4.26 -13.56
N GLU A 213 -1.30 5.04 -12.88
CA GLU A 213 -0.91 5.79 -11.68
C GLU A 213 -0.37 4.85 -10.59
N ARG A 214 -1.06 3.75 -10.32
CA ARG A 214 -0.64 2.73 -9.36
C ARG A 214 0.68 2.06 -9.75
N SER A 215 0.85 1.74 -11.02
CA SER A 215 2.07 1.12 -11.53
C SER A 215 3.27 2.05 -11.42
N VAL A 216 3.10 3.33 -11.76
CA VAL A 216 4.14 4.36 -11.60
C VAL A 216 4.50 4.56 -10.13
N GLU A 217 3.51 4.62 -9.25
CA GLU A 217 3.76 4.79 -7.82
C GLU A 217 4.52 3.59 -7.22
N PHE A 218 4.11 2.37 -7.58
CA PHE A 218 4.83 1.16 -7.21
C PHE A 218 6.28 1.17 -7.71
N TYR A 219 6.50 1.53 -8.98
CA TYR A 219 7.83 1.61 -9.58
C TYR A 219 8.72 2.63 -8.86
N ARG A 220 8.19 3.80 -8.52
CA ARG A 220 8.89 4.82 -7.73
C ARG A 220 9.33 4.28 -6.36
N GLY A 221 8.42 3.62 -5.65
CA GLY A 221 8.75 2.98 -4.38
C GLY A 221 9.83 1.90 -4.50
N MET A 222 9.75 1.08 -5.55
CA MET A 222 10.77 0.07 -5.84
C MET A 222 12.14 0.72 -6.11
N LEU A 223 12.20 1.82 -6.86
CA LEU A 223 13.45 2.55 -7.09
C LEU A 223 14.05 3.10 -5.80
N MET A 224 13.23 3.58 -4.85
CA MET A 224 13.73 4.03 -3.54
C MET A 224 14.37 2.87 -2.75
N GLY A 225 13.77 1.69 -2.75
CA GLY A 225 14.37 0.51 -2.12
C GLY A 225 15.65 0.04 -2.81
N ILE A 226 15.71 0.14 -4.13
CA ILE A 226 16.94 -0.13 -4.90
C ILE A 226 18.04 0.88 -4.55
N GLU A 227 17.70 2.16 -4.41
CA GLU A 227 18.67 3.20 -4.08
C GLU A 227 19.33 2.96 -2.71
N GLU A 228 18.57 2.49 -1.71
CA GLU A 228 19.14 2.09 -0.43
C GLU A 228 20.21 0.98 -0.57
N MET A 229 20.00 0.04 -1.47
CA MET A 229 20.96 -1.05 -1.73
C MET A 229 22.16 -0.54 -2.55
N LYS A 230 21.97 0.36 -3.49
CA LYS A 230 23.07 1.02 -4.23
C LYS A 230 24.00 1.78 -3.30
N GLN A 231 23.46 2.45 -2.28
CA GLN A 231 24.27 3.12 -1.25
C GLN A 231 25.12 2.14 -0.42
N LYS A 232 24.75 0.85 -0.39
CA LYS A 232 25.53 -0.24 0.22
C LYS A 232 26.50 -0.92 -0.75
N GLY A 233 26.65 -0.39 -1.96
CA GLY A 233 27.62 -0.87 -2.96
C GLY A 233 27.09 -1.97 -3.88
N ILE A 234 25.78 -2.21 -3.91
CA ILE A 234 25.16 -3.16 -4.86
C ILE A 234 24.86 -2.45 -6.17
N HIS A 235 25.21 -3.05 -7.27
CA HIS A 235 24.92 -2.53 -8.60
C HIS A 235 23.54 -2.96 -9.07
N PHE A 236 22.76 -2.01 -9.57
CA PHE A 236 21.49 -2.27 -10.24
C PHE A 236 21.48 -1.61 -11.62
N ASP A 237 21.08 -2.41 -12.61
CA ASP A 237 20.74 -1.95 -13.95
C ASP A 237 19.23 -2.19 -14.15
N VAL A 238 18.45 -1.09 -14.19
CA VAL A 238 16.98 -1.14 -14.20
C VAL A 238 16.49 -0.55 -15.51
N ALA A 239 15.88 -1.38 -16.34
CA ALA A 239 15.20 -0.98 -17.55
C ALA A 239 13.68 -1.09 -17.37
N ALA A 240 12.96 0.00 -17.65
CA ALA A 240 11.51 0.04 -17.54
C ALA A 240 10.87 0.07 -18.95
N TYR A 241 9.92 -0.80 -19.16
CA TYR A 241 9.17 -0.98 -20.40
C TYR A 241 7.69 -0.77 -20.12
N ASN A 242 7.01 -0.06 -21.02
CA ASN A 242 5.57 0.10 -20.91
C ASN A 242 4.87 -1.19 -21.35
N GLU A 243 4.11 -1.79 -20.44
CA GLU A 243 3.23 -2.91 -20.78
C GLU A 243 2.09 -2.43 -21.68
N PRO A 244 1.86 -3.04 -22.84
CA PRO A 244 0.75 -2.67 -23.71
C PRO A 244 -0.61 -3.01 -23.06
N ALA A 245 -1.70 -2.48 -23.62
CA ALA A 245 -3.05 -2.82 -23.17
C ALA A 245 -3.32 -4.34 -23.30
N PRO A 246 -4.25 -4.90 -22.49
CA PRO A 246 -4.45 -6.35 -22.40
C PRO A 246 -4.80 -7.06 -23.72
N ASP A 247 -5.34 -6.33 -24.68
CA ASP A 247 -5.73 -6.79 -26.02
C ASP A 247 -4.61 -6.67 -27.07
N HIS A 248 -3.44 -6.16 -26.67
CA HIS A 248 -2.27 -6.03 -27.52
C HIS A 248 -1.19 -7.05 -27.16
N SER A 249 -0.34 -7.39 -28.12
CA SER A 249 0.76 -8.33 -27.89
C SER A 249 1.87 -7.69 -27.07
N VAL A 250 2.37 -8.42 -26.06
CA VAL A 250 3.53 -8.05 -25.26
C VAL A 250 4.87 -8.50 -25.90
N ALA A 251 4.81 -9.24 -27.02
CA ALA A 251 5.98 -9.93 -27.59
C ALA A 251 7.15 -9.00 -27.93
N GLN A 252 6.88 -7.81 -28.50
CA GLN A 252 7.95 -6.86 -28.83
C GLN A 252 8.65 -6.34 -27.56
N VAL A 253 7.88 -5.86 -26.60
CA VAL A 253 8.39 -5.35 -25.32
C VAL A 253 9.20 -6.42 -24.59
N LEU A 254 8.70 -7.66 -24.63
CA LEU A 254 9.37 -8.79 -24.01
C LEU A 254 10.70 -9.15 -24.72
N ALA A 255 10.74 -9.10 -26.05
CA ALA A 255 11.96 -9.30 -26.80
C ALA A 255 13.04 -8.24 -26.48
N GLU A 256 12.64 -6.98 -26.38
CA GLU A 256 13.53 -5.88 -25.99
C GLU A 256 14.07 -6.06 -24.55
N ALA A 257 13.19 -6.42 -23.62
CA ALA A 257 13.56 -6.69 -22.24
C ALA A 257 14.55 -7.85 -22.12
N LEU A 258 14.29 -8.97 -22.81
CA LEU A 258 15.12 -10.18 -22.79
C LEU A 258 16.49 -9.97 -23.46
N ALA A 259 16.60 -9.07 -24.44
CA ALA A 259 17.88 -8.73 -25.07
C ALA A 259 18.89 -8.19 -24.03
N GLN A 260 18.43 -7.59 -22.94
CA GLN A 260 19.26 -7.10 -21.83
C GLN A 260 19.66 -8.23 -20.85
N LYS A 261 19.18 -9.46 -21.06
CA LYS A 261 19.43 -10.63 -20.20
C LYS A 261 19.14 -10.33 -18.71
N PRO A 262 17.92 -9.96 -18.36
CA PRO A 262 17.58 -9.58 -16.98
C PRO A 262 17.71 -10.77 -16.03
N ASP A 263 18.14 -10.48 -14.80
CA ASP A 263 18.10 -11.45 -13.70
C ASP A 263 16.70 -11.54 -13.11
N VAL A 264 15.95 -10.42 -13.19
CA VAL A 264 14.56 -10.33 -12.69
C VAL A 264 13.70 -9.56 -13.69
N ILE A 265 12.51 -10.08 -13.95
CA ILE A 265 11.40 -9.36 -14.59
C ILE A 265 10.37 -9.03 -13.51
N VAL A 266 10.00 -7.78 -13.35
CA VAL A 266 8.92 -7.32 -12.45
C VAL A 266 7.71 -6.96 -13.31
N GLY A 267 6.63 -7.68 -13.14
CA GLY A 267 5.44 -7.65 -13.99
C GLY A 267 5.22 -9.01 -14.66
N PRO A 268 4.25 -9.08 -15.56
CA PRO A 268 3.31 -8.04 -16.00
C PRO A 268 2.21 -7.74 -14.98
N LEU A 269 1.39 -6.73 -15.26
CA LEU A 269 0.15 -6.45 -14.53
C LEU A 269 -1.00 -7.31 -15.05
N TYR A 270 -1.15 -7.38 -16.39
CA TYR A 270 -2.30 -8.00 -17.02
C TYR A 270 -2.16 -9.52 -17.11
N PRO A 271 -3.19 -10.29 -16.64
CA PRO A 271 -3.15 -11.77 -16.67
C PRO A 271 -2.94 -12.36 -18.06
N GLN A 272 -3.41 -11.68 -19.11
CA GLN A 272 -3.27 -12.10 -20.50
C GLN A 272 -1.80 -12.25 -20.92
N HIS A 273 -0.91 -11.46 -20.35
CA HIS A 273 0.53 -11.46 -20.66
C HIS A 273 1.34 -12.45 -19.80
N PHE A 274 0.77 -13.06 -18.76
CA PHE A 274 1.51 -13.98 -17.88
C PHE A 274 2.07 -15.18 -18.63
N THR A 275 1.30 -15.75 -19.54
CA THR A 275 1.75 -16.91 -20.33
C THR A 275 2.95 -16.56 -21.19
N ASP A 276 2.93 -15.42 -21.88
CA ASP A 276 4.00 -15.01 -22.77
C ASP A 276 5.29 -14.71 -21.98
N VAL A 277 5.17 -13.96 -20.89
CA VAL A 277 6.33 -13.62 -20.04
C VAL A 277 6.93 -14.86 -19.39
N THR A 278 6.12 -15.77 -18.89
CA THR A 278 6.62 -16.98 -18.24
C THR A 278 7.14 -18.01 -19.25
N ALA A 279 6.61 -18.04 -20.48
CA ALA A 279 7.08 -18.97 -21.51
C ALA A 279 8.55 -18.76 -21.90
N VAL A 280 9.01 -17.51 -21.87
CA VAL A 280 10.36 -17.10 -22.27
C VAL A 280 11.31 -16.88 -21.09
N SER A 281 10.79 -16.86 -19.86
CA SER A 281 11.64 -16.79 -18.67
C SER A 281 12.48 -18.08 -18.58
N SER A 282 13.77 -17.90 -18.36
CA SER A 282 14.68 -19.02 -18.11
C SER A 282 14.68 -19.38 -16.63
N LYS A 283 15.16 -20.57 -16.27
CA LYS A 283 15.34 -20.93 -14.84
C LYS A 283 16.22 -19.95 -14.06
N THR A 284 17.00 -19.13 -14.76
CA THR A 284 17.88 -18.12 -14.15
C THR A 284 17.25 -16.74 -14.05
N THR A 285 16.20 -16.44 -14.82
CA THR A 285 15.46 -15.18 -14.76
C THR A 285 14.24 -15.35 -13.88
N LYS A 286 14.16 -14.62 -12.79
CA LYS A 286 13.00 -14.62 -11.88
C LYS A 286 11.89 -13.73 -12.46
N VAL A 287 10.64 -14.17 -12.35
CA VAL A 287 9.45 -13.38 -12.73
C VAL A 287 8.67 -13.05 -11.47
N VAL A 288 8.62 -11.77 -11.13
CA VAL A 288 7.91 -11.26 -9.96
C VAL A 288 6.61 -10.61 -10.41
N VAL A 289 5.47 -11.19 -10.04
CA VAL A 289 4.14 -10.68 -10.35
C VAL A 289 3.62 -9.86 -9.15
N PRO A 290 3.61 -8.51 -9.24
CA PRO A 290 3.39 -7.69 -8.05
C PRO A 290 1.92 -7.56 -7.64
N PHE A 291 0.96 -7.61 -8.57
CA PHE A 291 -0.41 -7.17 -8.29
C PHE A 291 -1.47 -8.28 -8.37
N SER A 292 -1.21 -9.37 -9.07
CA SER A 292 -2.18 -10.46 -9.19
C SER A 292 -1.92 -11.56 -8.16
N SER A 293 -2.99 -12.08 -7.56
CA SER A 293 -2.96 -13.33 -6.78
C SER A 293 -3.40 -14.56 -7.59
N LYS A 294 -3.87 -14.34 -8.84
CA LYS A 294 -4.35 -15.39 -9.75
C LYS A 294 -3.33 -15.60 -10.86
N VAL A 295 -2.30 -16.37 -10.56
CA VAL A 295 -1.18 -16.69 -11.47
C VAL A 295 -1.01 -18.20 -11.54
N PRO A 296 -1.77 -18.92 -12.39
CA PRO A 296 -1.71 -20.40 -12.48
C PRO A 296 -0.31 -20.93 -12.77
N GLN A 297 0.53 -20.14 -13.43
CA GLN A 297 1.91 -20.51 -13.76
C GLN A 297 2.76 -20.78 -12.50
N VAL A 298 2.38 -20.24 -11.35
CA VAL A 298 3.11 -20.47 -10.09
C VAL A 298 3.10 -21.96 -9.69
N ASP A 299 2.11 -22.73 -10.10
CA ASP A 299 2.00 -24.16 -9.73
C ASP A 299 3.06 -25.04 -10.39
N TYR A 300 3.64 -24.61 -11.51
CA TYR A 300 4.58 -25.41 -12.31
C TYR A 300 5.82 -24.64 -12.84
N ARG A 301 5.99 -23.38 -12.45
CA ARG A 301 7.12 -22.53 -12.88
C ARG A 301 7.91 -22.04 -11.66
N PRO A 302 9.07 -22.67 -11.36
CA PRO A 302 9.85 -22.37 -10.14
C PRO A 302 10.49 -20.98 -10.13
N GLU A 303 10.56 -20.30 -11.27
CA GLU A 303 11.06 -18.92 -11.38
C GLU A 303 9.99 -17.86 -11.09
N VAL A 304 8.71 -18.22 -10.92
CA VAL A 304 7.59 -17.29 -10.71
C VAL A 304 7.40 -16.98 -9.24
N TYR A 305 7.30 -15.71 -8.91
CA TYR A 305 7.08 -15.17 -7.56
C TYR A 305 5.84 -14.29 -7.55
N VAL A 306 4.82 -14.68 -6.79
CA VAL A 306 3.55 -13.96 -6.67
C VAL A 306 3.56 -13.15 -5.38
N VAL A 307 3.49 -11.81 -5.48
CA VAL A 307 3.59 -10.90 -4.34
C VAL A 307 2.30 -10.84 -3.54
N ASN A 308 1.15 -10.82 -4.20
CA ASN A 308 -0.13 -10.89 -3.52
C ASN A 308 -0.41 -12.32 -3.05
N THR A 309 -0.64 -12.49 -1.75
CA THR A 309 -0.96 -13.81 -1.17
C THR A 309 -2.25 -14.35 -1.78
N PRO A 310 -2.23 -15.54 -2.43
CA PRO A 310 -3.47 -16.13 -2.93
C PRO A 310 -4.43 -16.49 -1.78
N ALA A 311 -5.73 -16.32 -2.00
CA ALA A 311 -6.76 -16.50 -0.97
C ALA A 311 -6.72 -17.86 -0.26
N ALA A 312 -6.30 -18.92 -0.97
CA ALA A 312 -6.14 -20.25 -0.38
C ALA A 312 -5.08 -20.27 0.75
N TYR A 313 -4.03 -19.47 0.62
CA TYR A 313 -2.97 -19.36 1.64
C TYR A 313 -3.32 -18.35 2.72
N GLU A 314 -4.04 -17.27 2.39
CA GLU A 314 -4.46 -16.26 3.36
C GLU A 314 -5.25 -16.87 4.51
N LYS A 315 -6.18 -17.76 4.19
CA LYS A 315 -7.04 -18.39 5.19
C LYS A 315 -6.23 -19.20 6.21
N SER A 316 -5.36 -20.09 5.75
CA SER A 316 -4.56 -20.91 6.68
C SER A 316 -3.58 -20.08 7.49
N LEU A 317 -2.95 -19.05 6.87
CA LEU A 317 -2.11 -18.09 7.57
C LEU A 317 -2.84 -17.33 8.67
N ALA A 318 -4.06 -16.88 8.38
CA ALA A 318 -4.89 -16.18 9.34
C ALA A 318 -5.20 -17.05 10.56
N VAL A 319 -5.53 -18.33 10.33
CA VAL A 319 -5.77 -19.30 11.42
C VAL A 319 -4.49 -19.60 12.18
N ASP A 320 -3.34 -19.79 11.51
CA ASP A 320 -2.05 -20.01 12.17
C ASP A 320 -1.69 -18.83 13.06
N LEU A 321 -1.82 -17.61 12.53
CA LEU A 321 -1.53 -16.37 13.25
C LEU A 321 -2.46 -16.20 14.47
N PHE A 322 -3.74 -16.54 14.30
CA PHE A 322 -4.70 -16.59 15.39
C PHE A 322 -4.26 -17.57 16.49
N MET A 323 -4.03 -18.83 16.12
CA MET A 323 -3.67 -19.90 17.08
C MET A 323 -2.38 -19.61 17.84
N LYS A 324 -1.46 -18.87 17.24
CA LYS A 324 -0.20 -18.46 17.87
C LYS A 324 -0.41 -17.34 18.90
N ASN A 325 -1.33 -16.41 18.66
CA ASN A 325 -1.43 -15.17 19.43
C ASN A 325 -2.55 -15.15 20.46
N PHE A 326 -3.59 -15.95 20.30
CA PHE A 326 -4.69 -16.05 21.29
C PHE A 326 -4.51 -17.28 22.17
N LYS A 327 -4.57 -17.07 23.48
CA LYS A 327 -4.43 -18.15 24.47
C LYS A 327 -5.75 -18.91 24.61
N LYS A 328 -5.70 -20.17 25.01
CA LYS A 328 -6.89 -21.03 25.25
C LYS A 328 -7.86 -20.49 26.30
N GLN A 329 -7.39 -19.63 27.21
CA GLN A 329 -8.23 -18.96 28.20
C GLN A 329 -9.16 -17.90 27.58
N THR A 330 -8.89 -17.48 26.34
CA THR A 330 -9.79 -16.61 25.60
C THR A 330 -10.96 -17.42 25.06
N GLN A 331 -12.16 -17.07 25.46
CA GLN A 331 -13.38 -17.73 24.98
C GLN A 331 -13.79 -17.11 23.63
N LEU A 332 -14.08 -17.95 22.65
CA LEU A 332 -14.43 -17.52 21.32
C LEU A 332 -15.94 -17.42 21.16
N ILE A 333 -16.42 -16.28 20.68
CA ILE A 333 -17.82 -16.07 20.30
C ILE A 333 -17.84 -15.95 18.79
N LEU A 334 -18.15 -17.05 18.11
CA LEU A 334 -18.26 -17.11 16.67
C LEU A 334 -19.64 -16.65 16.23
N LEU A 335 -19.69 -15.73 15.28
CA LEU A 335 -20.92 -15.07 14.86
C LEU A 335 -21.16 -15.35 13.38
N HIS A 336 -22.18 -16.15 13.08
CA HIS A 336 -22.46 -16.70 11.76
C HIS A 336 -23.63 -15.99 11.06
N SER A 337 -23.43 -15.64 9.81
CA SER A 337 -24.44 -15.09 8.90
C SER A 337 -24.83 -16.09 7.81
N ALA A 338 -25.94 -15.83 7.09
CA ALA A 338 -26.36 -16.70 5.99
C ALA A 338 -25.40 -16.70 4.78
N GLY A 339 -24.64 -15.61 4.58
CA GLY A 339 -23.77 -15.41 3.41
C GLY A 339 -22.43 -14.73 3.72
N GLY A 340 -21.85 -14.99 4.90
CA GLY A 340 -20.60 -14.34 5.32
C GLY A 340 -19.44 -14.64 4.39
N ASP A 341 -18.76 -13.59 3.94
CA ASP A 341 -17.59 -13.68 3.04
C ASP A 341 -16.35 -14.27 3.74
N LYS A 342 -16.35 -14.35 5.08
CA LYS A 342 -15.30 -14.95 5.92
C LYS A 342 -15.70 -16.27 6.54
N ARG A 343 -16.84 -16.85 6.13
CA ARG A 343 -17.33 -18.11 6.68
C ARG A 343 -16.28 -19.22 6.66
N SER A 344 -15.63 -19.45 5.53
CA SER A 344 -14.64 -20.52 5.40
C SER A 344 -13.44 -20.35 6.34
N PHE A 345 -13.07 -19.12 6.68
CA PHE A 345 -12.05 -18.83 7.70
C PHE A 345 -12.58 -19.18 9.10
N VAL A 346 -13.80 -18.74 9.44
CA VAL A 346 -14.38 -18.98 10.77
C VAL A 346 -14.63 -20.48 11.01
N GLU A 347 -15.05 -21.23 9.99
CA GLU A 347 -15.22 -22.69 10.06
C GLU A 347 -13.88 -23.41 10.31
N GLU A 348 -12.82 -23.05 9.58
CA GLU A 348 -11.48 -23.63 9.81
C GLU A 348 -10.94 -23.24 11.19
N LEU A 349 -11.15 -21.99 11.61
CA LEU A 349 -10.79 -21.54 12.94
C LEU A 349 -11.54 -22.34 14.02
N GLN A 350 -12.85 -22.52 13.85
CA GLN A 350 -13.67 -23.31 14.77
C GLN A 350 -13.16 -24.73 14.89
N GLN A 351 -12.89 -25.40 13.78
CA GLN A 351 -12.38 -26.77 13.76
C GLN A 351 -11.03 -26.87 14.51
N ARG A 352 -10.07 -26.00 14.21
CA ARG A 352 -8.75 -26.04 14.81
C ARG A 352 -8.77 -25.62 16.27
N ALA A 353 -9.53 -24.59 16.64
CA ALA A 353 -9.67 -24.13 18.00
C ALA A 353 -10.41 -25.16 18.88
N SER A 354 -11.46 -25.82 18.38
CA SER A 354 -12.12 -26.93 19.08
C SER A 354 -11.15 -28.09 19.36
N SER A 355 -10.39 -28.51 18.33
CA SER A 355 -9.40 -29.57 18.46
C SER A 355 -8.29 -29.20 19.45
N ALA A 356 -7.97 -27.92 19.60
CA ALA A 356 -6.99 -27.40 20.55
C ALA A 356 -7.58 -27.16 21.96
N GLY A 357 -8.89 -27.35 22.17
CA GLY A 357 -9.55 -27.22 23.47
C GLY A 357 -9.89 -25.78 23.88
N TYR A 358 -10.18 -24.91 22.92
CA TYR A 358 -10.77 -23.59 23.20
C TYR A 358 -12.25 -23.72 23.57
N ASP A 359 -12.71 -22.85 24.47
CA ASP A 359 -14.14 -22.70 24.78
C ASP A 359 -14.78 -21.83 23.67
N ILE A 360 -15.77 -22.39 22.99
CA ILE A 360 -16.40 -21.77 21.82
C ILE A 360 -17.92 -21.69 22.01
N THR A 361 -18.46 -20.50 21.77
CA THR A 361 -19.91 -20.26 21.69
C THR A 361 -20.22 -19.78 20.27
N SER A 362 -21.18 -20.44 19.60
CA SER A 362 -21.61 -20.06 18.24
C SER A 362 -23.01 -19.43 18.31
N LEU A 363 -23.14 -18.26 17.66
CA LEU A 363 -24.39 -17.46 17.65
C LEU A 363 -24.65 -16.93 16.23
N ALA A 364 -25.91 -16.49 16.01
CA ALA A 364 -26.21 -15.74 14.81
C ALA A 364 -25.50 -14.37 14.82
N GLN A 365 -25.03 -13.94 13.68
CA GLN A 365 -24.36 -12.62 13.55
C GLN A 365 -25.30 -11.45 13.89
N SER A 366 -26.61 -11.63 13.73
CA SER A 366 -27.66 -10.67 14.14
C SER A 366 -27.86 -10.57 15.64
N SER A 367 -27.21 -11.44 16.44
CA SER A 367 -27.38 -11.46 17.89
C SER A 367 -27.04 -10.12 18.52
N SER A 368 -27.95 -9.64 19.40
CA SER A 368 -27.74 -8.42 20.18
C SER A 368 -26.74 -8.65 21.32
N ALA A 369 -26.26 -7.58 21.93
CA ALA A 369 -25.41 -7.65 23.12
C ALA A 369 -26.05 -8.44 24.26
N ASP A 370 -27.37 -8.32 24.48
CA ASP A 370 -28.08 -9.08 25.50
C ASP A 370 -28.17 -10.58 25.19
N GLN A 371 -28.37 -10.96 23.93
CA GLN A 371 -28.32 -12.35 23.51
C GLN A 371 -26.94 -12.96 23.70
N ILE A 372 -25.91 -12.21 23.35
CA ILE A 372 -24.50 -12.61 23.59
C ILE A 372 -24.28 -12.78 25.10
N ARG A 373 -24.66 -11.80 25.92
CA ARG A 373 -24.54 -11.85 27.39
C ARG A 373 -25.29 -13.06 27.99
N LEU A 374 -26.49 -13.36 27.53
CA LEU A 374 -27.29 -14.52 27.99
C LEU A 374 -26.62 -15.85 27.63
N SER A 375 -25.98 -15.94 26.44
CA SER A 375 -25.23 -17.16 26.04
C SER A 375 -24.01 -17.43 26.91
N LEU A 376 -23.53 -16.41 27.61
CA LEU A 376 -22.39 -16.47 28.54
C LEU A 376 -22.85 -16.66 30.00
N ALA A 377 -24.10 -17.14 30.24
CA ALA A 377 -24.65 -17.32 31.57
C ALA A 377 -23.70 -18.11 32.48
N GLY A 378 -23.43 -17.56 33.65
CA GLY A 378 -22.47 -18.13 34.62
C GLY A 378 -21.01 -17.70 34.42
N LYS A 379 -20.65 -17.09 33.28
CA LYS A 379 -19.29 -16.64 32.95
C LYS A 379 -19.19 -15.11 33.11
N LYS A 380 -19.20 -14.63 34.33
CA LYS A 380 -19.15 -13.16 34.60
C LYS A 380 -17.78 -12.53 34.46
N LYS A 381 -16.71 -13.33 34.44
CA LYS A 381 -15.29 -12.91 34.35
C LYS A 381 -14.61 -13.71 33.26
N GLY A 382 -13.63 -13.12 32.61
CA GLY A 382 -12.81 -13.77 31.58
C GLY A 382 -12.57 -12.89 30.37
N SER A 383 -11.82 -13.41 29.43
CA SER A 383 -11.53 -12.75 28.16
C SER A 383 -12.36 -13.39 27.05
N PHE A 384 -13.11 -12.57 26.33
CA PHE A 384 -14.00 -12.98 25.25
C PHE A 384 -13.56 -12.32 23.94
N LEU A 385 -13.50 -13.09 22.86
CA LEU A 385 -13.20 -12.59 21.54
C LEU A 385 -14.39 -12.84 20.60
N LEU A 386 -14.97 -11.78 20.08
CA LEU A 386 -16.00 -11.85 19.06
C LEU A 386 -15.34 -12.02 17.68
N VAL A 387 -15.81 -13.00 16.92
CA VAL A 387 -15.31 -13.34 15.58
C VAL A 387 -16.49 -13.45 14.61
N PRO A 388 -16.85 -12.39 13.89
CA PRO A 388 -17.89 -12.44 12.87
C PRO A 388 -17.38 -13.12 11.59
N ASP A 389 -18.26 -13.75 10.82
CA ASP A 389 -17.95 -14.38 9.53
C ASP A 389 -18.18 -13.48 8.32
N ASP A 390 -18.30 -12.17 8.53
CA ASP A 390 -18.56 -11.16 7.50
C ASP A 390 -17.75 -9.88 7.75
N ALA A 391 -17.09 -9.39 6.71
CA ALA A 391 -16.20 -8.23 6.74
C ALA A 391 -16.87 -6.91 6.35
N SER A 392 -18.19 -6.84 6.23
CA SER A 392 -18.91 -5.62 5.85
C SER A 392 -18.78 -4.50 6.89
N ALA A 393 -18.92 -3.24 6.45
CA ALA A 393 -18.94 -2.07 7.33
C ALA A 393 -20.13 -2.11 8.33
N GLU A 394 -21.25 -2.67 7.90
CA GLU A 394 -22.43 -2.84 8.76
C GLU A 394 -22.12 -3.79 9.91
N THR A 395 -21.51 -4.93 9.62
CA THR A 395 -21.06 -5.88 10.64
C THR A 395 -20.05 -5.25 11.59
N MET A 396 -19.07 -4.52 11.10
CA MET A 396 -18.12 -3.78 11.93
C MET A 396 -18.85 -2.87 12.93
N LYS A 397 -19.75 -2.01 12.44
CA LYS A 397 -20.49 -1.04 13.27
C LYS A 397 -21.33 -1.75 14.35
N ARG A 398 -22.03 -2.81 13.97
CA ARG A 398 -22.84 -3.62 14.89
C ARG A 398 -21.98 -4.29 15.97
N MET A 399 -20.86 -4.89 15.60
CA MET A 399 -19.96 -5.54 16.56
C MET A 399 -19.34 -4.54 17.54
N LEU A 400 -18.94 -3.36 17.06
CA LEU A 400 -18.42 -2.28 17.90
C LEU A 400 -19.49 -1.79 18.90
N ALA A 401 -20.76 -1.67 18.46
CA ALA A 401 -21.88 -1.32 19.35
C ALA A 401 -22.16 -2.43 20.39
N ASN A 402 -22.18 -3.69 19.97
CA ASN A 402 -22.37 -4.83 20.88
C ASN A 402 -21.27 -4.87 21.96
N ILE A 403 -19.99 -4.71 21.59
CA ILE A 403 -18.90 -4.70 22.57
C ILE A 403 -19.05 -3.53 23.56
N SER A 404 -19.46 -2.35 23.08
CA SER A 404 -19.71 -1.22 23.97
C SER A 404 -20.79 -1.54 25.02
N ALA A 405 -21.90 -2.14 24.60
CA ALA A 405 -22.99 -2.55 25.50
C ALA A 405 -22.58 -3.69 26.45
N LEU A 406 -21.84 -4.68 25.94
CA LEU A 406 -21.32 -5.79 26.77
C LEU A 406 -20.38 -5.30 27.87
N LYS A 407 -19.49 -4.36 27.57
CA LYS A 407 -18.58 -3.75 28.58
C LYS A 407 -19.34 -3.01 29.67
N GLN A 408 -20.45 -2.38 29.34
CA GLN A 408 -21.32 -1.72 30.33
C GLN A 408 -22.06 -2.72 31.22
N SER A 409 -22.57 -3.82 30.62
CA SER A 409 -23.36 -4.81 31.33
C SER A 409 -22.55 -5.89 32.06
N MET A 410 -21.27 -6.07 31.69
CA MET A 410 -20.33 -7.04 32.23
C MET A 410 -18.97 -6.39 32.50
N PRO A 411 -18.85 -5.47 33.46
CA PRO A 411 -17.65 -4.65 33.67
C PRO A 411 -16.41 -5.46 34.10
N ASP A 412 -16.59 -6.63 34.66
CA ASP A 412 -15.51 -7.54 35.09
C ASP A 412 -14.99 -8.45 33.97
N ALA A 413 -15.61 -8.39 32.78
CA ALA A 413 -15.25 -9.19 31.62
C ALA A 413 -14.48 -8.36 30.59
N GLU A 414 -13.51 -8.99 29.95
CA GLU A 414 -12.69 -8.40 28.90
C GLU A 414 -13.24 -8.81 27.53
N PHE A 415 -13.69 -7.84 26.74
CA PHE A 415 -14.17 -8.08 25.38
C PHE A 415 -13.22 -7.50 24.35
N SER A 416 -12.92 -8.30 23.33
CA SER A 416 -12.12 -7.93 22.14
C SER A 416 -12.85 -8.36 20.87
N LEU A 417 -12.43 -7.82 19.74
CA LEU A 417 -13.03 -8.06 18.42
C LEU A 417 -11.97 -8.49 17.42
N LEU A 418 -12.23 -9.56 16.68
CA LEU A 418 -11.44 -9.90 15.50
C LEU A 418 -12.15 -9.36 14.26
N GLY A 419 -11.43 -8.61 13.47
CA GLY A 419 -11.89 -8.00 12.23
C GLY A 419 -10.97 -8.27 11.06
N TYR A 420 -11.27 -7.63 9.94
CA TYR A 420 -10.70 -7.94 8.63
C TYR A 420 -10.17 -6.70 7.93
N ASP A 421 -9.30 -6.90 6.95
CA ASP A 421 -8.68 -5.87 6.12
C ASP A 421 -9.66 -4.81 5.57
N ALA A 422 -10.86 -5.23 5.17
CA ALA A 422 -11.90 -4.31 4.69
C ALA A 422 -12.22 -3.19 5.70
N TRP A 423 -12.13 -3.47 7.00
CA TRP A 423 -12.43 -2.49 8.05
C TRP A 423 -11.41 -1.35 8.12
N LEU A 424 -10.16 -1.61 7.73
CA LEU A 424 -9.12 -0.58 7.66
C LEU A 424 -9.42 0.47 6.58
N ARG A 425 -10.12 0.06 5.50
CA ARG A 425 -10.53 0.93 4.40
C ARG A 425 -11.86 1.64 4.67
N GLN A 426 -12.77 0.97 5.37
CA GLN A 426 -14.15 1.41 5.57
C GLN A 426 -14.33 2.27 6.82
N SER A 427 -13.39 2.23 7.77
CA SER A 427 -13.50 2.95 9.03
C SER A 427 -13.08 4.42 8.89
N ASP A 428 -13.91 5.32 9.37
CA ASP A 428 -13.55 6.72 9.61
C ASP A 428 -12.82 6.89 10.96
N SER A 429 -12.51 8.13 11.36
CA SER A 429 -11.81 8.43 12.61
C SER A 429 -12.63 8.06 13.85
N ALA A 430 -13.95 8.21 13.80
CA ALA A 430 -14.83 7.86 14.91
C ALA A 430 -14.94 6.35 15.09
N GLU A 431 -15.02 5.60 13.99
CA GLU A 431 -15.03 4.14 14.00
C GLU A 431 -13.70 3.58 14.46
N ARG A 432 -12.57 4.15 14.04
CA ARG A 432 -11.24 3.78 14.53
C ARG A 432 -11.10 3.99 16.04
N THR A 433 -11.64 5.09 16.58
CA THR A 433 -11.70 5.31 18.02
C THR A 433 -12.48 4.20 18.74
N LYS A 434 -13.62 3.78 18.17
CA LYS A 434 -14.40 2.64 18.69
C LYS A 434 -13.64 1.31 18.57
N MET A 435 -12.87 1.10 17.49
CA MET A 435 -12.00 -0.07 17.33
C MET A 435 -10.96 -0.11 18.45
N HIS A 436 -10.35 1.01 18.82
CA HIS A 436 -9.46 1.10 19.97
C HIS A 436 -10.19 0.77 21.29
N ALA A 437 -11.34 1.38 21.51
CA ALA A 437 -12.15 1.10 22.70
C ALA A 437 -12.58 -0.37 22.79
N ALA A 438 -12.79 -1.04 21.66
CA ALA A 438 -13.15 -2.45 21.58
C ALA A 438 -11.95 -3.41 21.66
N ASP A 439 -10.72 -2.91 21.73
CA ASP A 439 -9.50 -3.72 21.66
C ASP A 439 -9.52 -4.64 20.43
N THR A 440 -9.64 -4.01 19.26
CA THR A 440 -9.90 -4.72 18.00
C THR A 440 -8.60 -5.24 17.39
N TYR A 441 -8.62 -6.48 16.96
CA TYR A 441 -7.58 -7.12 16.17
C TYR A 441 -8.04 -7.20 14.72
N VAL A 442 -7.17 -6.86 13.76
CA VAL A 442 -7.47 -6.91 12.34
C VAL A 442 -6.46 -7.79 11.63
N LEU A 443 -6.95 -8.80 10.90
CA LEU A 443 -6.15 -9.64 10.00
C LEU A 443 -6.00 -8.93 8.65
N THR A 444 -4.76 -8.71 8.20
CA THR A 444 -4.47 -8.04 6.93
C THR A 444 -3.11 -8.45 6.37
N SER A 445 -3.00 -8.57 5.05
CA SER A 445 -1.73 -8.82 4.35
C SER A 445 -0.89 -7.54 4.20
N ASN A 446 -1.54 -6.37 4.28
CA ASN A 446 -0.92 -5.07 4.05
C ASN A 446 -1.37 -4.07 5.12
N PHE A 447 -0.44 -3.56 5.90
CA PHE A 447 -0.75 -2.53 6.88
C PHE A 447 0.30 -1.42 6.87
N TYR A 448 -0.05 -0.29 6.27
CA TYR A 448 0.76 0.93 6.28
C TYR A 448 0.26 1.88 7.37
N TYR A 449 1.15 2.24 8.29
CA TYR A 449 0.84 3.23 9.33
C TYR A 449 1.68 4.49 9.13
N PRO A 450 1.07 5.60 8.64
CA PRO A 450 1.80 6.78 8.14
C PRO A 450 2.51 7.58 9.22
N TYR A 451 2.25 7.29 10.50
CA TYR A 451 2.76 8.08 11.63
C TYR A 451 4.02 7.50 12.29
N THR A 452 4.51 6.34 11.85
CA THR A 452 5.81 5.82 12.31
C THR A 452 6.94 6.70 11.78
N SER A 453 8.09 6.72 12.50
CA SER A 453 9.27 7.44 12.05
C SER A 453 9.73 6.99 10.66
N ALA A 454 9.78 5.68 10.42
CA ALA A 454 10.15 5.12 9.13
C ALA A 454 9.19 5.54 7.99
N ALA A 455 7.87 5.53 8.25
CA ALA A 455 6.89 5.96 7.25
C ALA A 455 6.97 7.46 6.96
N LYS A 456 7.20 8.30 7.97
CA LYS A 456 7.40 9.74 7.79
C LYS A 456 8.64 10.03 6.96
N THR A 457 9.78 9.43 7.30
CA THR A 457 11.02 9.55 6.52
C THR A 457 10.82 9.11 5.08
N PHE A 458 10.12 7.99 4.87
CA PHE A 458 9.80 7.52 3.52
C PHE A 458 8.93 8.51 2.74
N GLN A 459 7.89 9.08 3.37
CA GLN A 459 7.01 10.08 2.75
C GLN A 459 7.78 11.35 2.34
N GLU A 460 8.66 11.84 3.23
CA GLU A 460 9.50 13.01 2.97
C GLU A 460 10.48 12.74 1.81
N GLN A 461 11.14 11.60 1.81
CA GLN A 461 12.04 11.19 0.72
C GLN A 461 11.29 11.00 -0.59
N TYR A 462 10.09 10.38 -0.57
CA TYR A 462 9.26 10.22 -1.75
C TYR A 462 8.85 11.57 -2.34
N ALA A 463 8.36 12.47 -1.51
CA ALA A 463 7.95 13.82 -1.94
C ALA A 463 9.13 14.62 -2.49
N SER A 464 10.30 14.52 -1.87
CA SER A 464 11.52 15.18 -2.33
C SER A 464 12.03 14.62 -3.68
N SER A 465 11.99 13.30 -3.85
CA SER A 465 12.53 12.65 -5.05
C SER A 465 11.61 12.79 -6.27
N PHE A 466 10.30 12.77 -6.07
CA PHE A 466 9.34 12.73 -7.18
C PHE A 466 8.46 13.98 -7.28
N HIS A 467 8.65 14.97 -6.41
CA HIS A 467 7.89 16.22 -6.37
C HIS A 467 6.36 16.03 -6.35
N THR A 468 5.91 14.96 -5.69
CA THR A 468 4.51 14.60 -5.51
C THR A 468 4.31 13.82 -4.23
N THR A 469 3.05 13.74 -3.76
CA THR A 469 2.68 12.90 -2.63
C THR A 469 2.17 11.53 -3.10
N MET A 470 2.24 10.54 -2.22
CA MET A 470 1.67 9.22 -2.51
C MET A 470 0.15 9.26 -2.58
N VAL A 471 -0.44 8.46 -3.46
CA VAL A 471 -1.89 8.26 -3.56
C VAL A 471 -2.41 7.56 -2.29
N ASP A 472 -3.54 8.02 -1.77
CA ASP A 472 -4.20 7.37 -0.64
C ASP A 472 -5.04 6.17 -1.11
N CYS A 473 -4.43 5.01 -1.11
CA CYS A 473 -5.07 3.74 -1.46
C CYS A 473 -4.60 2.62 -0.50
N ASN A 474 -5.30 1.49 -0.51
CA ASN A 474 -4.87 0.30 0.24
C ASN A 474 -4.90 -0.94 -0.70
N PRO A 475 -3.75 -1.61 -0.89
CA PRO A 475 -2.42 -1.26 -0.40
C PRO A 475 -1.90 0.05 -1.01
N ARG A 476 -1.01 0.77 -0.29
CA ARG A 476 -0.27 1.90 -0.86
C ARG A 476 0.82 1.37 -1.78
N MET A 477 0.88 1.88 -3.00
CA MET A 477 1.71 1.30 -4.05
C MET A 477 3.21 1.59 -3.85
N ALA A 478 3.58 2.81 -3.44
CA ALA A 478 4.99 3.12 -3.20
C ALA A 478 5.59 2.31 -2.04
N PRO A 479 4.97 2.22 -0.85
CA PRO A 479 5.43 1.31 0.20
C PRO A 479 5.50 -0.16 -0.23
N LEU A 480 4.54 -0.64 -1.06
CA LEU A 480 4.57 -2.00 -1.57
C LEU A 480 5.79 -2.26 -2.47
N GLY A 481 6.09 -1.34 -3.39
CA GLY A 481 7.27 -1.42 -4.26
C GLY A 481 8.57 -1.36 -3.45
N PHE A 482 8.63 -0.49 -2.46
CA PHE A 482 9.77 -0.33 -1.56
C PHE A 482 10.05 -1.60 -0.75
N ASP A 483 9.02 -2.16 -0.12
CA ASP A 483 9.15 -3.38 0.69
C ASP A 483 9.51 -4.58 -0.19
N LEU A 484 8.91 -4.68 -1.40
CA LEU A 484 9.27 -5.72 -2.36
C LEU A 484 10.74 -5.63 -2.76
N ALA A 485 11.23 -4.44 -3.09
CA ALA A 485 12.63 -4.27 -3.49
C ALA A 485 13.56 -4.71 -2.36
N ARG A 486 13.31 -4.30 -1.14
CA ARG A 486 14.12 -4.65 0.03
C ARG A 486 14.06 -6.14 0.37
N GLY A 487 12.88 -6.75 0.31
CA GLY A 487 12.71 -8.16 0.61
C GLY A 487 13.24 -9.07 -0.50
N PHE A 488 12.82 -8.83 -1.73
CA PHE A 488 13.16 -9.71 -2.86
C PHE A 488 14.60 -9.51 -3.36
N PHE A 489 14.98 -8.28 -3.71
CA PHE A 489 16.35 -8.03 -4.16
C PHE A 489 17.36 -8.20 -3.02
N GLY A 490 16.98 -7.85 -1.78
CA GLY A 490 17.78 -8.16 -0.61
C GLY A 490 18.07 -9.65 -0.45
N GLY A 491 17.09 -10.51 -0.76
CA GLY A 491 17.27 -11.96 -0.81
C GLY A 491 18.28 -12.40 -1.89
N LEU A 492 18.17 -11.87 -3.11
CA LEU A 492 19.12 -12.14 -4.20
C LEU A 492 20.54 -11.70 -3.85
N VAL A 493 20.70 -10.55 -3.22
CA VAL A 493 22.01 -10.03 -2.78
C VAL A 493 22.59 -10.88 -1.68
N THR A 494 21.78 -11.35 -0.74
CA THR A 494 22.25 -12.12 0.41
C THR A 494 22.56 -13.56 0.07
N TYR A 495 21.70 -14.22 -0.71
CA TYR A 495 21.73 -15.67 -0.91
C TYR A 495 21.99 -16.09 -2.36
N GLY A 496 22.00 -15.16 -3.32
CA GLY A 496 22.22 -15.45 -4.73
C GLY A 496 20.95 -15.87 -5.47
N ARG A 497 21.15 -16.37 -6.70
CA ARG A 497 20.05 -16.76 -7.60
C ARG A 497 19.20 -17.92 -7.09
N ASP A 498 19.81 -18.78 -6.29
CA ASP A 498 19.14 -19.95 -5.70
C ASP A 498 18.51 -19.63 -4.34
N PHE A 499 18.41 -18.33 -3.99
CA PHE A 499 17.80 -17.98 -2.73
C PHE A 499 16.40 -18.58 -2.65
N ASN A 500 16.19 -19.36 -1.64
CA ASN A 500 14.87 -19.74 -1.22
C ASN A 500 14.46 -18.82 -0.08
N THR A 501 13.23 -18.43 -0.09
CA THR A 501 12.69 -17.40 0.75
C THR A 501 12.36 -17.87 2.17
N GLN A 502 12.76 -19.08 2.55
CA GLN A 502 12.67 -19.58 3.92
C GLN A 502 13.74 -18.98 4.81
N ASN A 503 14.82 -18.46 4.23
CA ASN A 503 15.84 -17.74 5.01
C ASN A 503 15.42 -16.30 5.19
N PRO A 504 15.31 -15.79 6.42
CA PRO A 504 15.06 -14.36 6.63
C PRO A 504 16.18 -13.55 5.99
N VAL A 505 15.81 -12.46 5.29
CA VAL A 505 16.81 -11.50 4.78
C VAL A 505 17.60 -10.99 5.99
N ASP A 506 18.91 -11.17 5.97
CA ASP A 506 19.78 -10.71 7.05
C ASP A 506 19.57 -9.20 7.26
N GLY A 507 19.39 -8.79 8.51
CA GLY A 507 19.18 -7.41 8.91
C GLY A 507 20.25 -6.42 8.43
N SER A 508 21.38 -6.90 7.92
CA SER A 508 22.42 -6.06 7.31
C SER A 508 21.96 -5.34 6.03
N ILE A 509 21.01 -5.93 5.27
CA ILE A 509 20.44 -5.31 4.05
C ILE A 509 19.09 -4.67 4.35
N ALA A 510 18.29 -5.27 5.22
CA ALA A 510 16.97 -4.79 5.61
C ALA A 510 16.97 -4.24 7.04
N ALA A 511 17.95 -3.42 7.39
CA ALA A 511 18.11 -2.86 8.74
C ALA A 511 16.95 -1.99 9.24
N GLN A 512 16.05 -1.61 8.34
CA GLN A 512 14.84 -0.84 8.64
C GLN A 512 13.62 -1.77 8.61
N PRO A 513 12.61 -1.58 9.46
CA PRO A 513 11.38 -2.34 9.38
C PRO A 513 10.70 -2.11 8.03
N MET A 514 10.01 -3.13 7.50
CA MET A 514 9.17 -3.00 6.32
C MET A 514 8.01 -2.05 6.63
N LEU A 515 7.65 -1.21 5.67
CA LEU A 515 6.65 -0.17 5.86
C LEU A 515 5.22 -0.72 5.92
N GLN A 516 4.90 -1.64 5.02
CA GLN A 516 3.54 -2.11 4.80
C GLN A 516 3.41 -3.62 4.81
N THR A 517 4.28 -4.32 4.09
CA THR A 517 4.24 -5.77 3.93
C THR A 517 5.61 -6.37 4.22
N GLU A 518 5.62 -7.67 4.56
CA GLU A 518 6.86 -8.45 4.71
C GLU A 518 6.89 -9.50 3.60
N PRO A 519 7.57 -9.25 2.47
CA PRO A 519 7.59 -10.19 1.36
C PRO A 519 8.32 -11.48 1.78
N ARG A 520 7.54 -12.48 2.19
CA ARG A 520 8.00 -13.83 2.53
C ARG A 520 7.44 -14.80 1.54
N PHE A 521 8.30 -15.30 0.71
CA PHE A 521 7.89 -16.23 -0.33
C PHE A 521 8.10 -17.67 0.14
N VAL A 522 7.14 -18.52 -0.11
CA VAL A 522 7.25 -19.97 0.09
C VAL A 522 6.88 -20.67 -1.20
N THR A 523 7.52 -21.82 -1.46
CA THR A 523 7.19 -22.63 -2.63
C THR A 523 5.80 -23.22 -2.51
N VAL A 524 5.07 -23.27 -3.62
CA VAL A 524 3.75 -23.92 -3.67
C VAL A 524 3.85 -25.45 -3.71
N GLY A 525 5.03 -25.99 -4.03
CA GLY A 525 5.28 -27.42 -4.08
C GLY A 525 6.52 -27.76 -4.91
N ALA A 526 6.78 -29.05 -5.09
CA ALA A 526 7.90 -29.52 -5.88
C ALA A 526 7.74 -29.12 -7.36
N GLY A 527 8.72 -28.35 -7.88
CA GLY A 527 8.69 -27.83 -9.26
C GLY A 527 7.81 -26.60 -9.46
N GLY A 528 7.12 -26.13 -8.42
CA GLY A 528 6.33 -24.91 -8.45
C GLY A 528 7.15 -23.66 -8.09
N GLY A 529 6.57 -22.51 -8.33
CA GLY A 529 7.10 -21.21 -7.96
C GLY A 529 6.80 -20.84 -6.50
N TYR A 530 6.71 -19.56 -6.24
CA TYR A 530 6.64 -19.02 -4.88
C TYR A 530 5.47 -18.07 -4.73
N VAL A 531 4.80 -18.14 -3.59
CA VAL A 531 3.75 -17.20 -3.18
C VAL A 531 4.17 -16.47 -1.92
N CYS A 532 3.88 -15.17 -1.87
CA CYS A 532 4.11 -14.38 -0.68
C CYS A 532 3.14 -14.83 0.42
N ARG A 533 3.66 -15.02 1.62
CA ARG A 533 2.88 -15.34 2.84
C ARG A 533 3.03 -14.22 3.87
N SER A 534 2.72 -13.00 3.47
CA SER A 534 2.68 -11.86 4.39
C SER A 534 1.32 -11.76 5.04
N MET A 535 1.28 -11.72 6.36
CA MET A 535 0.07 -11.45 7.13
C MET A 535 0.41 -10.82 8.47
N TRP A 536 -0.41 -9.86 8.86
CA TRP A 536 -0.33 -9.14 10.11
C TRP A 536 -1.60 -9.34 10.92
N LEU A 537 -1.42 -9.42 12.24
CA LEU A 537 -2.48 -9.19 13.21
C LEU A 537 -2.26 -7.80 13.80
N VAL A 538 -3.06 -6.84 13.38
CA VAL A 538 -2.96 -5.43 13.81
C VAL A 538 -3.92 -5.22 14.98
N ARG A 539 -3.40 -4.88 16.16
CA ARG A 539 -4.20 -4.63 17.35
C ARG A 539 -4.34 -3.13 17.60
N PHE A 540 -5.57 -2.67 17.66
CA PHE A 540 -5.98 -1.35 18.09
C PHE A 540 -6.23 -1.38 19.60
N LYS A 541 -5.24 -0.96 20.39
CA LYS A 541 -5.30 -1.06 21.85
C LYS A 541 -6.10 0.10 22.47
N ARG A 542 -6.63 -0.13 23.65
CA ARG A 542 -7.43 0.87 24.41
C ARG A 542 -6.64 2.13 24.78
N ASP A 543 -5.32 2.05 24.87
CA ASP A 543 -4.43 3.19 25.09
C ASP A 543 -4.15 3.99 23.83
N MET A 544 -4.92 3.77 22.77
CA MET A 544 -4.80 4.37 21.43
C MET A 544 -3.52 3.98 20.70
N SER A 545 -2.72 3.07 21.21
CA SER A 545 -1.57 2.53 20.48
C SER A 545 -2.02 1.44 19.47
N ILE A 546 -1.22 1.28 18.41
CA ILE A 546 -1.39 0.22 17.41
C ILE A 546 -0.18 -0.72 17.51
N VAL A 547 -0.44 -2.01 17.62
CA VAL A 547 0.57 -3.06 17.62
C VAL A 547 0.45 -3.88 16.36
N LYS A 548 1.54 -4.02 15.62
CA LYS A 548 1.65 -4.85 14.42
C LYS A 548 2.35 -6.15 14.80
N ILE A 549 1.67 -7.29 14.67
CA ILE A 549 2.15 -8.62 15.04
C ILE A 549 2.32 -9.42 13.75
N SER A 550 3.54 -9.88 13.48
CA SER A 550 3.84 -10.69 12.30
C SER A 550 3.39 -12.15 12.49
N ALA A 551 3.12 -12.84 11.38
CA ALA A 551 2.89 -14.29 11.34
C ALA A 551 4.14 -15.13 11.66
N GLN A 552 5.26 -14.49 12.05
CA GLN A 552 6.52 -15.16 12.41
C GLN A 552 6.41 -16.06 13.63
#